data_47b7866fde29194817db4de90d93cd13
#
_entry.id   47b7866fde29194817db4de90d93cd13
#
_cell.length_a   1.000
_cell.length_b   1.000
_cell.length_c   1.000
_cell.angle_alpha   90.00
_cell.angle_beta   90.00
_cell.angle_gamma   90.00
#
_symmetry.space_group_name_H-M   'P 1'
#
loop_
_entity.id
_entity.type
_entity.pdbx_description
1 polymer ?
#
loop_
_entity_poly.entity_id
_entity_poly.type
_entity_poly.pdbx_seq_one_letter_code
_entity_poly.pdbx_strand_id
1 'polypeptide(L)'
;IDEYIIRIAQRFNIILCTYDQHWSSQASITKMRQHGLNCQMTAFTGQFGREIYQNLYELFVNQRIEIYGINTISCELPNGKYAELKDSTFAKEQLLDLQRKYKSTGWKVEAPRGQKDDIPDCIAAAAYQALKDRVFKTLPKPRSMTFNPWRQRL
;
A
#
# COMPACT_ATOMS: atom_id res chain seq x y z
N ILE A 1 10.49 12.58 -3.60
CA ILE A 1 9.25 11.78 -3.61
C ILE A 1 8.31 12.28 -4.71
N ASP A 2 7.98 13.57 -4.75
CA ASP A 2 7.03 14.15 -5.70
C ASP A 2 7.37 13.86 -7.17
N GLU A 3 8.61 14.08 -7.57
CA GLU A 3 9.07 13.80 -8.94
C GLU A 3 8.96 12.32 -9.30
N TYR A 4 9.16 11.44 -8.31
CA TYR A 4 9.01 10.01 -8.53
C TYR A 4 7.55 9.64 -8.80
N ILE A 5 6.60 10.19 -8.05
CA ILE A 5 5.16 9.99 -8.27
C ILE A 5 4.75 10.52 -9.65
N ILE A 6 5.24 11.70 -10.04
CA ILE A 6 4.98 12.27 -11.36
C ILE A 6 5.50 11.35 -12.49
N ARG A 7 6.70 10.78 -12.34
CA ARG A 7 7.24 9.81 -13.32
C ARG A 7 6.42 8.53 -13.38
N ILE A 8 5.92 8.03 -12.25
CA ILE A 8 5.01 6.87 -12.24
C ILE A 8 3.71 7.22 -12.98
N ALA A 9 3.15 8.40 -12.75
CA ALA A 9 1.93 8.85 -13.39
C ALA A 9 2.05 8.98 -14.92
N GLN A 10 3.24 9.20 -15.44
CA GLN A 10 3.50 9.18 -16.89
C GLN A 10 3.39 7.78 -17.51
N ARG A 11 3.54 6.74 -16.71
CA ARG A 11 3.51 5.33 -17.16
C ARG A 11 2.23 4.60 -16.79
N PHE A 12 1.57 5.04 -15.74
CA PHE A 12 0.39 4.39 -15.20
C PHE A 12 -0.73 5.40 -15.03
N ASN A 13 -1.96 5.00 -15.32
CA ASN A 13 -3.15 5.81 -15.04
C ASN A 13 -3.43 5.79 -13.54
N ILE A 14 -2.92 6.78 -12.81
CA ILE A 14 -3.14 6.93 -11.38
C ILE A 14 -4.51 7.59 -11.17
N ILE A 15 -5.46 6.82 -10.65
CA ILE A 15 -6.83 7.29 -10.41
C ILE A 15 -6.89 8.20 -9.17
N LEU A 16 -6.15 7.85 -8.12
CA LEU A 16 -6.15 8.57 -6.85
C LEU A 16 -4.80 8.42 -6.14
N CYS A 17 -4.30 9.52 -5.59
CA CYS A 17 -3.20 9.55 -4.63
C CYS A 17 -3.74 9.97 -3.26
N THR A 18 -3.48 9.21 -2.23
CA THR A 18 -3.81 9.58 -0.85
C THR A 18 -2.57 9.95 -0.07
N TYR A 19 -2.67 11.00 0.72
CA TYR A 19 -1.61 11.49 1.59
C TYR A 19 -2.07 11.47 3.03
N ASP A 20 -1.20 11.05 3.94
CA ASP A 20 -1.45 11.23 5.36
C ASP A 20 -1.42 12.72 5.72
N GLN A 21 -2.42 13.16 6.47
CA GLN A 21 -2.53 14.55 6.91
C GLN A 21 -1.35 15.04 7.76
N HIS A 22 -0.67 14.12 8.47
CA HIS A 22 0.42 14.48 9.38
C HIS A 22 1.74 14.77 8.65
N TRP A 23 1.96 14.22 7.48
CA TRP A 23 3.21 14.30 6.73
C TRP A 23 3.08 15.00 5.39
N SER A 24 1.86 15.21 4.91
CA SER A 24 1.65 15.86 3.63
C SER A 24 1.79 17.35 3.74
N SER A 25 2.76 17.90 3.03
CA SER A 25 2.78 19.33 2.80
C SER A 25 1.71 19.69 1.78
N GLN A 26 0.96 20.75 2.02
CA GLN A 26 0.02 21.31 1.06
C GLN A 26 0.71 21.64 -0.28
N ALA A 27 2.00 21.96 -0.24
CA ALA A 27 2.82 22.21 -1.41
C ALA A 27 2.93 20.96 -2.32
N SER A 28 3.20 19.77 -1.76
CA SER A 28 3.27 18.52 -2.53
C SER A 28 1.93 18.19 -3.20
N ILE A 29 0.84 18.32 -2.46
CA ILE A 29 -0.51 18.07 -3.02
C ILE A 29 -0.82 19.05 -4.15
N THR A 30 -0.49 20.33 -3.97
CA THR A 30 -0.69 21.36 -5.00
C THR A 30 0.12 21.04 -6.25
N LYS A 31 1.40 20.68 -6.07
CA LYS A 31 2.28 20.28 -7.16
C LYS A 31 1.71 19.05 -7.91
N MET A 32 1.27 18.03 -7.19
CA MET A 32 0.67 16.83 -7.81
C MET A 32 -0.58 17.17 -8.61
N ARG A 33 -1.47 18.01 -8.06
CA ARG A 33 -2.67 18.46 -8.76
C ARG A 33 -2.36 19.28 -10.02
N GLN A 34 -1.31 20.09 -10.02
CA GLN A 34 -0.85 20.81 -11.22
C GLN A 34 -0.40 19.86 -12.33
N HIS A 35 0.07 18.65 -11.97
CA HIS A 35 0.39 17.57 -12.91
C HIS A 35 -0.82 16.67 -13.26
N GLY A 36 -2.03 17.09 -12.91
CA GLY A 36 -3.26 16.38 -13.27
C GLY A 36 -3.60 15.19 -12.37
N LEU A 37 -2.89 15.00 -11.25
CA LEU A 37 -3.15 13.92 -10.31
C LEU A 37 -4.29 14.27 -9.35
N ASN A 38 -5.24 13.36 -9.19
CA ASN A 38 -6.25 13.46 -8.16
C ASN A 38 -5.64 13.10 -6.80
N CYS A 39 -5.49 14.10 -5.93
CA CYS A 39 -4.86 13.94 -4.63
C CYS A 39 -5.82 14.28 -3.50
N GLN A 40 -5.88 13.43 -2.48
CA GLN A 40 -6.69 13.62 -1.29
C GLN A 40 -5.85 13.46 -0.03
N MET A 41 -6.12 14.30 0.98
CA MET A 41 -5.61 14.08 2.33
C MET A 41 -6.51 13.10 3.07
N THR A 42 -5.91 12.15 3.76
CA THR A 42 -6.61 11.15 4.56
C THR A 42 -6.08 11.18 5.98
N ALA A 43 -6.98 11.30 6.94
CA ALA A 43 -6.63 11.19 8.35
C ALA A 43 -6.64 9.72 8.77
N PHE A 44 -5.52 9.19 9.20
CA PHE A 44 -5.45 7.86 9.79
C PHE A 44 -5.98 7.88 11.24
N THR A 45 -7.28 8.15 11.39
CA THR A 45 -7.96 8.10 12.70
C THR A 45 -8.08 6.66 13.18
N GLY A 46 -8.29 6.47 14.48
CA GLY A 46 -8.46 5.13 15.05
C GLY A 46 -9.63 4.34 14.43
N GLN A 47 -10.69 5.01 13.99
CA GLN A 47 -11.79 4.38 13.28
C GLN A 47 -11.39 4.00 11.86
N PHE A 48 -10.84 4.95 11.10
CA PHE A 48 -10.41 4.70 9.73
C PHE A 48 -9.34 3.61 9.66
N GLY A 49 -8.36 3.63 10.58
CA GLY A 49 -7.36 2.57 10.67
C GLY A 49 -7.99 1.17 10.89
N ARG A 50 -9.03 1.07 11.72
CA ARG A 50 -9.76 -0.20 11.87
C ARG A 50 -10.45 -0.64 10.59
N GLU A 51 -11.10 0.27 9.89
CA GLU A 51 -11.82 -0.02 8.65
C GLU A 51 -10.88 -0.52 7.55
N ILE A 52 -9.75 0.14 7.32
CA ILE A 52 -8.81 -0.26 6.27
C ILE A 52 -8.15 -1.59 6.56
N TYR A 53 -7.78 -1.86 7.80
CA TYR A 53 -7.16 -3.12 8.19
C TYR A 53 -8.16 -4.28 8.26
N GLN A 54 -9.39 -4.04 8.67
CA GLN A 54 -10.45 -5.05 8.58
C GLN A 54 -10.70 -5.44 7.12
N ASN A 55 -10.77 -4.44 6.24
CA ASN A 55 -10.92 -4.66 4.81
C ASN A 55 -9.75 -5.44 4.21
N LEU A 56 -8.51 -5.05 4.56
CA LEU A 56 -7.31 -5.75 4.10
C LEU A 56 -7.31 -7.21 4.55
N TYR A 57 -7.66 -7.47 5.80
CA TYR A 57 -7.78 -8.83 6.34
C TYR A 57 -8.80 -9.66 5.55
N GLU A 58 -9.99 -9.11 5.26
CA GLU A 58 -11.02 -9.77 4.48
C GLU A 58 -10.57 -10.06 3.04
N LEU A 59 -9.79 -9.17 2.44
CA LEU A 59 -9.22 -9.39 1.11
C LEU A 59 -8.24 -10.56 1.10
N PHE A 60 -7.39 -10.68 2.11
CA PHE A 60 -6.46 -11.81 2.24
C PHE A 60 -7.20 -13.12 2.50
N VAL A 61 -8.12 -13.15 3.45
CA VAL A 61 -8.89 -14.36 3.78
C VAL A 61 -9.68 -14.87 2.57
N ASN A 62 -10.26 -13.94 1.80
CA ASN A 62 -11.03 -14.29 0.61
C ASN A 62 -10.16 -14.43 -0.66
N GLN A 63 -8.84 -14.39 -0.56
CA GLN A 63 -7.90 -14.50 -1.67
C GLN A 63 -8.19 -13.49 -2.82
N ARG A 64 -8.61 -12.28 -2.45
CA ARG A 64 -8.96 -11.20 -3.39
C ARG A 64 -7.86 -10.17 -3.58
N ILE A 65 -6.76 -10.31 -2.87
CA ILE A 65 -5.56 -9.48 -3.00
C ILE A 65 -4.35 -10.39 -3.18
N GLU A 66 -3.50 -9.99 -4.08
CA GLU A 66 -2.21 -10.64 -4.31
C GLU A 66 -1.11 -9.58 -4.20
N ILE A 67 -0.09 -9.87 -3.42
CA ILE A 67 1.08 -9.01 -3.28
C ILE A 67 2.24 -9.72 -3.96
N TYR A 68 2.73 -9.09 -5.02
CA TYR A 68 3.85 -9.64 -5.75
C TYR A 68 5.14 -9.49 -4.93
N GLY A 69 5.85 -10.60 -4.77
CA GLY A 69 7.22 -10.57 -4.26
C GLY A 69 8.13 -9.99 -5.33
N ILE A 70 8.70 -8.82 -5.08
CA ILE A 70 9.73 -8.25 -5.94
C ILE A 70 11.06 -8.71 -5.36
N ASN A 71 11.79 -9.56 -6.07
CA ASN A 71 13.05 -10.12 -5.57
C ASN A 71 14.23 -9.13 -5.66
N THR A 72 14.10 -8.09 -6.47
CA THR A 72 15.13 -7.06 -6.63
C THR A 72 14.46 -5.77 -7.07
N ILE A 73 14.64 -4.69 -6.34
CA ILE A 73 14.27 -3.35 -6.77
C ILE A 73 15.57 -2.63 -7.12
N SER A 74 15.77 -2.33 -8.39
CA SER A 74 16.81 -1.39 -8.80
C SER A 74 16.23 0.02 -8.81
N CYS A 75 16.84 0.92 -8.07
CA CYS A 75 16.50 2.34 -8.10
C CYS A 75 17.69 3.17 -8.56
N GLU A 76 17.41 4.11 -9.44
CA GLU A 76 18.42 5.09 -9.87
C GLU A 76 18.63 6.11 -8.74
N LEU A 77 19.87 6.21 -8.31
CA LEU A 77 20.28 7.21 -7.32
C LEU A 77 20.45 8.59 -8.00
N PRO A 78 20.45 9.71 -7.24
CA PRO A 78 20.63 11.05 -7.77
C PRO A 78 21.96 11.25 -8.54
N ASN A 79 22.94 10.38 -8.34
CA ASN A 79 24.23 10.40 -9.01
C ASN A 79 24.28 9.53 -10.28
N GLY A 80 23.14 9.06 -10.78
CA GLY A 80 23.02 8.21 -11.95
C GLY A 80 23.47 6.75 -11.75
N LYS A 81 23.83 6.36 -10.53
CA LYS A 81 24.14 4.97 -10.20
C LYS A 81 22.87 4.23 -9.81
N TYR A 82 22.84 2.93 -10.11
CA TYR A 82 21.75 2.07 -9.67
C TYR A 82 22.09 1.43 -8.33
N ALA A 83 21.20 1.52 -7.37
CA ALA A 83 21.25 0.70 -6.16
C ALA A 83 20.27 -0.46 -6.32
N GLU A 84 20.77 -1.66 -6.14
CA GLU A 84 19.92 -2.83 -5.97
C GLU A 84 19.53 -2.97 -4.52
N LEU A 85 18.27 -2.75 -4.22
CA LEU A 85 17.69 -3.13 -2.94
C LEU A 85 17.43 -4.64 -3.00
N LYS A 86 18.36 -5.39 -2.49
CA LYS A 86 18.18 -6.82 -2.24
C LYS A 86 17.23 -6.92 -1.06
N ASP A 87 16.06 -7.29 -1.29
CA ASP A 87 15.08 -7.86 -0.38
C ASP A 87 13.70 -7.22 -0.51
N SER A 88 12.89 -7.87 -1.29
CA SER A 88 11.49 -7.52 -1.41
C SER A 88 10.60 -8.22 -0.40
N THR A 89 11.18 -8.93 0.54
CA THR A 89 10.44 -9.50 1.69
C THR A 89 9.96 -8.41 2.64
N PHE A 90 10.50 -7.19 2.53
CA PHE A 90 10.24 -6.08 3.44
C PHE A 90 8.74 -5.76 3.61
N ALA A 91 7.98 -5.70 2.53
CA ALA A 91 6.53 -5.48 2.61
C ALA A 91 5.82 -6.67 3.27
N LYS A 92 6.24 -7.88 2.94
CA LYS A 92 5.71 -9.11 3.53
C LYS A 92 6.04 -9.20 5.03
N GLU A 93 7.26 -8.89 5.40
CA GLU A 93 7.70 -8.88 6.80
C GLU A 93 6.91 -7.88 7.62
N GLN A 94 6.80 -6.63 7.16
CA GLN A 94 5.99 -5.63 7.84
C GLN A 94 4.53 -6.05 7.99
N LEU A 95 3.94 -6.71 6.97
CA LEU A 95 2.57 -7.22 7.07
C LEU A 95 2.43 -8.36 8.08
N LEU A 96 3.41 -9.27 8.13
CA LEU A 96 3.39 -10.41 9.05
C LEU A 96 3.64 -10.00 10.51
N ASP A 97 4.38 -8.90 10.72
CA ASP A 97 4.71 -8.38 12.04
C ASP A 97 3.59 -7.55 12.67
N LEU A 98 2.56 -7.20 11.90
CA LEU A 98 1.44 -6.42 12.41
C LEU A 98 0.73 -7.11 13.58
N GLN A 99 0.44 -6.34 14.61
CA GLN A 99 -0.23 -6.81 15.81
C GLN A 99 -1.55 -6.07 16.04
N ARG A 100 -2.59 -6.84 16.37
CA ARG A 100 -3.85 -6.24 16.85
C ARG A 100 -3.74 -6.02 18.36
N LYS A 101 -3.81 -4.78 18.79
CA LYS A 101 -3.81 -4.39 20.19
C LYS A 101 -5.18 -3.86 20.59
N TYR A 102 -5.70 -4.34 21.71
CA TYR A 102 -6.98 -3.91 22.28
C TYR A 102 -6.74 -2.75 23.24
N LYS A 103 -7.56 -1.72 23.12
CA LYS A 103 -7.59 -0.52 23.99
C LYS A 103 -9.01 -0.31 24.47
N SER A 104 -9.19 0.55 25.48
CA SER A 104 -10.54 0.89 26.00
C SER A 104 -11.50 1.43 24.93
N THR A 105 -10.96 2.06 23.88
CA THR A 105 -11.72 2.64 22.75
C THR A 105 -11.87 1.69 21.55
N GLY A 106 -11.51 0.41 21.70
CA GLY A 106 -11.56 -0.59 20.65
C GLY A 106 -10.18 -1.22 20.38
N TRP A 107 -9.96 -1.69 19.17
CA TRP A 107 -8.68 -2.27 18.76
C TRP A 107 -7.95 -1.37 17.78
N LYS A 108 -6.64 -1.54 17.69
CA LYS A 108 -5.74 -0.89 16.74
C LYS A 108 -4.80 -1.94 16.17
N VAL A 109 -4.45 -1.81 14.90
CA VAL A 109 -3.34 -2.55 14.29
C VAL A 109 -2.12 -1.63 14.30
N GLU A 110 -0.99 -2.14 14.70
CA GLU A 110 0.27 -1.40 14.70
C GLU A 110 1.46 -2.38 14.65
N ALA A 111 2.60 -1.89 14.18
CA ALA A 111 3.83 -2.64 14.25
C ALA A 111 4.34 -2.79 15.69
N PRO A 112 5.15 -3.82 16.01
CA PRO A 112 5.86 -3.93 17.26
C PRO A 112 6.76 -2.71 17.52
N ARG A 113 7.09 -2.48 18.80
CA ARG A 113 7.94 -1.36 19.19
C ARG A 113 9.29 -1.40 18.44
N GLY A 114 9.63 -0.31 17.75
CA GLY A 114 10.86 -0.18 16.98
C GLY A 114 10.77 -0.67 15.53
N GLN A 115 9.64 -1.21 15.13
CA GLN A 115 9.33 -1.56 13.74
C GLN A 115 8.40 -0.52 13.11
N LYS A 116 8.26 -0.59 11.77
CA LYS A 116 7.44 0.34 10.98
C LYS A 116 6.26 -0.38 10.35
N ASP A 117 5.19 0.35 10.15
CA ASP A 117 3.97 -0.07 9.49
C ASP A 117 3.62 0.78 8.25
N ASP A 118 4.55 1.61 7.79
CA ASP A 118 4.33 2.54 6.67
C ASP A 118 3.84 1.84 5.40
N ILE A 119 4.43 0.68 5.04
CA ILE A 119 4.03 -0.07 3.84
C ILE A 119 2.66 -0.75 4.03
N PRO A 120 2.40 -1.48 5.13
CA PRO A 120 1.08 -1.99 5.44
C PRO A 120 -0.03 -0.93 5.42
N ASP A 121 0.22 0.24 5.99
CA ASP A 121 -0.72 1.35 5.99
C ASP A 121 -1.04 1.81 4.56
N CYS A 122 -0.01 1.96 3.72
CA CYS A 122 -0.19 2.30 2.31
C CYS A 122 -0.99 1.23 1.55
N ILE A 123 -0.69 -0.05 1.76
CA ILE A 123 -1.40 -1.16 1.10
C ILE A 123 -2.85 -1.20 1.56
N ALA A 124 -3.10 -1.08 2.87
CA ALA A 124 -4.45 -1.11 3.43
C ALA A 124 -5.31 0.05 2.92
N ALA A 125 -4.75 1.26 2.91
CA ALA A 125 -5.42 2.45 2.41
C ALA A 125 -5.71 2.35 0.90
N ALA A 126 -4.75 1.91 0.10
CA ALA A 126 -4.92 1.75 -1.34
C ALA A 126 -5.99 0.70 -1.67
N ALA A 127 -5.95 -0.46 -1.00
CA ALA A 127 -6.93 -1.52 -1.17
C ALA A 127 -8.36 -1.06 -0.79
N TYR A 128 -8.48 -0.32 0.31
CA TYR A 128 -9.75 0.25 0.75
C TYR A 128 -10.33 1.23 -0.28
N GLN A 129 -9.53 2.17 -0.78
CA GLN A 129 -9.98 3.13 -1.79
C GLN A 129 -10.37 2.44 -3.09
N ALA A 130 -9.58 1.49 -3.54
CA ALA A 130 -9.86 0.72 -4.75
C ALA A 130 -11.23 0.01 -4.69
N LEU A 131 -11.61 -0.53 -3.53
CA LEU A 131 -12.94 -1.14 -3.33
C LEU A 131 -14.05 -0.10 -3.24
N LYS A 132 -13.81 1.02 -2.55
CA LYS A 132 -14.79 2.08 -2.37
C LYS A 132 -15.20 2.73 -3.69
N ASP A 133 -14.24 3.01 -4.56
CA ASP A 133 -14.46 3.67 -5.84
C ASP A 133 -15.09 2.74 -6.91
N ARG A 134 -15.47 1.52 -6.53
CA ARG A 134 -16.10 0.52 -7.43
C ARG A 134 -15.23 0.11 -8.63
N VAL A 135 -13.99 0.55 -8.73
CA VAL A 135 -13.09 0.23 -9.84
C VAL A 135 -12.97 -1.29 -10.03
N PHE A 136 -13.01 -2.05 -8.93
CA PHE A 136 -12.94 -3.51 -8.96
C PHE A 136 -14.27 -4.24 -9.15
N LYS A 137 -15.41 -3.56 -9.12
CA LYS A 137 -16.70 -4.24 -9.34
C LYS A 137 -16.90 -4.71 -10.77
N THR A 138 -16.14 -4.13 -11.70
CA THR A 138 -16.19 -4.43 -13.13
C THR A 138 -15.08 -5.36 -13.60
N LEU A 139 -14.09 -5.66 -12.76
CA LEU A 139 -13.05 -6.61 -13.14
C LEU A 139 -13.61 -8.04 -13.13
N PRO A 140 -13.38 -8.83 -14.19
CA PRO A 140 -13.75 -10.26 -14.18
C PRO A 140 -13.07 -10.93 -12.98
N LYS A 141 -13.80 -11.82 -12.32
CA LYS A 141 -13.24 -12.64 -11.23
C LYS A 141 -11.94 -13.27 -11.74
N PRO A 142 -10.81 -13.14 -11.02
CA PRO A 142 -9.59 -13.82 -11.41
C PRO A 142 -9.91 -15.30 -11.56
N ARG A 143 -9.55 -15.88 -12.70
CA ARG A 143 -9.61 -17.34 -12.87
C ARG A 143 -8.85 -17.92 -11.69
N SER A 144 -9.46 -18.83 -10.97
CA SER A 144 -8.87 -19.49 -9.82
C SER A 144 -7.50 -20.06 -10.20
N MET A 145 -6.46 -19.30 -9.99
CA MET A 145 -5.12 -19.83 -9.92
C MET A 145 -5.07 -20.57 -8.59
N THR A 146 -5.10 -21.90 -8.65
CA THR A 146 -4.82 -22.74 -7.50
C THR A 146 -3.39 -22.41 -7.06
N PHE A 147 -3.29 -21.55 -6.08
CA PHE A 147 -2.02 -21.27 -5.41
C PHE A 147 -1.59 -22.56 -4.72
N ASN A 148 -0.61 -23.25 -5.29
CA ASN A 148 0.01 -24.37 -4.65
C ASN A 148 1.26 -23.87 -3.91
N PRO A 149 1.20 -23.69 -2.56
CA PRO A 149 2.31 -23.15 -1.77
C PRO A 149 3.54 -24.07 -1.76
N TRP A 150 3.46 -25.29 -2.33
CA TRP A 150 4.50 -26.30 -2.29
C TRP A 150 5.31 -26.43 -3.58
N ARG A 151 5.09 -25.58 -4.59
CA ARG A 151 5.79 -25.69 -5.88
C ARG A 151 7.13 -24.93 -5.98
N GLN A 152 7.65 -24.41 -4.88
CA GLN A 152 8.99 -23.79 -4.83
C GLN A 152 9.94 -24.57 -3.93
N ARG A 153 10.04 -25.88 -4.15
CA ARG A 153 11.24 -26.65 -3.75
C ARG A 153 11.61 -27.56 -4.92
N LEU A 154 12.46 -27.06 -5.79
CA LEU A 154 13.46 -27.78 -6.57
C LEU A 154 14.46 -26.76 -7.09
#